data_6f63a75467a0760788e7f67f3a63dcf1
#
_entry.id   6f63a75467a0760788e7f67f3a63dcf1
#
_cell.length_a   1.000
_cell.length_b   1.000
_cell.length_c   1.000
_cell.angle_alpha   90.00
_cell.angle_beta   90.00
_cell.angle_gamma   90.00
#
_symmetry.space_group_name_H-M   'P 1'
#
loop_
_entity.id
_entity.type
_entity.pdbx_description
1 polymer ?
#
loop_
_entity_poly.entity_id
_entity_poly.type
_entity_poly.pdbx_seq_one_letter_code
_entity_poly.pdbx_strand_id
1 'polypeptide(L)'
;MKHLLAAAALLAAAVQAQAADAPARAVKNYTAYCVQCHGINRDGNGINSRDMAVKPRDHTDSKGMGDTPDETLFKAIKGGGLAVGKSVLMPKWEGVLSDEEITELVTYLRVVSKTSAK
;
A
#
# COMPACT_ATOMS: atom_id res chain seq x y z
N MET A 1 -20.33 -4.05 63.25
CA MET A 1 -19.12 -4.13 62.40
C MET A 1 -19.60 -4.32 60.94
N LYS A 2 -19.47 -3.27 60.16
CA LYS A 2 -19.92 -3.26 58.76
C LYS A 2 -18.70 -3.49 57.85
N HIS A 3 -18.66 -4.62 57.16
CA HIS A 3 -17.64 -4.91 56.17
C HIS A 3 -18.01 -4.29 54.83
N LEU A 4 -17.33 -3.22 54.46
CA LEU A 4 -17.39 -2.62 53.12
C LEU A 4 -16.49 -3.44 52.19
N LEU A 5 -17.09 -4.19 51.29
CA LEU A 5 -16.43 -4.82 50.15
C LEU A 5 -16.31 -3.79 49.05
N ALA A 6 -15.11 -3.25 48.84
CA ALA A 6 -14.81 -2.42 47.67
C ALA A 6 -14.56 -3.33 46.47
N ALA A 7 -15.52 -3.33 45.55
CA ALA A 7 -15.32 -3.98 44.27
C ALA A 7 -14.50 -3.05 43.33
N ALA A 8 -13.23 -3.41 43.12
CA ALA A 8 -12.40 -2.75 42.12
C ALA A 8 -12.79 -3.24 40.72
N ALA A 9 -13.49 -2.42 39.97
CA ALA A 9 -13.77 -2.68 38.55
C ALA A 9 -12.50 -2.36 37.76
N LEU A 10 -11.81 -3.40 37.29
CA LEU A 10 -10.75 -3.28 36.28
C LEU A 10 -11.40 -3.00 34.94
N LEU A 11 -11.34 -1.74 34.48
CA LEU A 11 -11.62 -1.39 33.09
C LEU A 11 -10.44 -1.89 32.26
N ALA A 12 -10.62 -3.02 31.58
CA ALA A 12 -9.75 -3.44 30.51
C ALA A 12 -10.02 -2.53 29.29
N ALA A 13 -9.16 -1.55 29.06
CA ALA A 13 -9.16 -0.78 27.83
C ALA A 13 -8.77 -1.73 26.69
N ALA A 14 -9.74 -2.18 25.92
CA ALA A 14 -9.48 -2.89 24.69
C ALA A 14 -8.88 -1.87 23.70
N VAL A 15 -7.56 -1.98 23.45
CA VAL A 15 -6.91 -1.28 22.35
C VAL A 15 -7.42 -1.95 21.09
N GLN A 16 -8.43 -1.36 20.47
CA GLN A 16 -8.85 -1.75 19.14
C GLN A 16 -7.74 -1.31 18.18
N ALA A 17 -7.00 -2.27 17.64
CA ALA A 17 -6.14 -2.03 16.49
C ALA A 17 -7.07 -1.66 15.33
N GLN A 18 -7.23 -0.37 15.07
CA GLN A 18 -7.89 0.11 13.86
C GLN A 18 -7.02 -0.31 12.68
N ALA A 19 -7.61 -1.08 11.75
CA ALA A 19 -6.99 -1.28 10.46
C ALA A 19 -6.72 0.11 9.88
N ALA A 20 -5.45 0.42 9.55
CA ALA A 20 -5.09 1.72 9.01
C ALA A 20 -5.88 1.93 7.71
N ASP A 21 -6.76 2.93 7.69
CA ASP A 21 -7.44 3.35 6.47
C ASP A 21 -6.41 3.85 5.46
N ALA A 22 -6.69 3.64 4.17
CA ALA A 22 -5.83 4.13 3.11
C ALA A 22 -5.72 5.66 3.17
N PRO A 23 -4.50 6.23 3.14
CA PRO A 23 -4.35 7.69 3.10
C PRO A 23 -5.09 8.29 1.90
N ALA A 24 -5.96 9.27 2.13
CA ALA A 24 -6.76 9.88 1.06
C ALA A 24 -5.89 10.47 -0.07
N ARG A 25 -4.73 11.06 0.29
CA ARG A 25 -3.77 11.57 -0.68
C ARG A 25 -3.17 10.45 -1.53
N ALA A 26 -2.88 9.29 -0.95
CA ALA A 26 -2.37 8.14 -1.69
C ALA A 26 -3.40 7.60 -2.68
N VAL A 27 -4.66 7.52 -2.31
CA VAL A 27 -5.75 7.12 -3.22
C VAL A 27 -5.83 8.09 -4.41
N LYS A 28 -5.75 9.39 -4.14
CA LYS A 28 -5.74 10.43 -5.17
C LYS A 28 -4.53 10.30 -6.10
N ASN A 29 -3.33 10.16 -5.55
CA ASN A 29 -2.10 10.02 -6.32
C ASN A 29 -2.10 8.72 -7.15
N TYR A 30 -2.56 7.61 -6.58
CA TYR A 30 -2.69 6.36 -7.32
C TYR A 30 -3.66 6.51 -8.50
N THR A 31 -4.79 7.14 -8.30
CA THR A 31 -5.77 7.40 -9.36
C THR A 31 -5.19 8.28 -10.46
N ALA A 32 -4.41 9.29 -10.10
CA ALA A 32 -3.82 10.23 -11.07
C ALA A 32 -2.66 9.62 -11.87
N TYR A 33 -1.81 8.79 -11.24
CA TYR A 33 -0.52 8.41 -11.81
C TYR A 33 -0.35 6.91 -12.09
N CYS A 34 -1.14 6.03 -11.46
CA CYS A 34 -0.89 4.60 -11.48
C CYS A 34 -1.94 3.79 -12.24
N VAL A 35 -3.20 4.22 -12.25
CA VAL A 35 -4.30 3.43 -12.83
C VAL A 35 -4.18 3.19 -14.32
N GLN A 36 -3.49 4.07 -15.06
CA GLN A 36 -3.31 3.92 -16.49
C GLN A 36 -2.64 2.59 -16.86
N CYS A 37 -1.73 2.13 -16.01
CA CYS A 37 -1.03 0.87 -16.17
C CYS A 37 -1.55 -0.20 -15.19
N HIS A 38 -1.67 0.13 -13.91
CA HIS A 38 -2.05 -0.83 -12.88
C HIS A 38 -3.55 -1.12 -12.77
N GLY A 39 -4.38 -0.35 -13.47
CA GLY A 39 -5.82 -0.57 -13.55
C GLY A 39 -6.62 0.10 -12.43
N ILE A 40 -7.86 0.45 -12.74
CA ILE A 40 -8.80 1.00 -11.76
C ILE A 40 -9.14 -0.03 -10.66
N ASN A 41 -9.07 -1.31 -10.99
CA ASN A 41 -9.22 -2.42 -10.04
C ASN A 41 -7.91 -2.80 -9.34
N ARG A 42 -6.79 -2.13 -9.62
CA ARG A 42 -5.44 -2.37 -9.07
C ARG A 42 -4.87 -3.75 -9.40
N ASP A 43 -5.41 -4.40 -10.42
CA ASP A 43 -5.11 -5.79 -10.81
C ASP A 43 -4.08 -5.92 -11.96
N GLY A 44 -3.44 -4.81 -12.34
CA GLY A 44 -2.46 -4.77 -13.43
C GLY A 44 -3.08 -4.65 -14.83
N ASN A 45 -4.39 -4.48 -14.93
CA ASN A 45 -5.11 -4.40 -16.20
C ASN A 45 -5.53 -2.97 -16.55
N GLY A 46 -4.58 -2.03 -16.48
CA GLY A 46 -4.81 -0.66 -16.93
C GLY A 46 -4.92 -0.56 -18.45
N ILE A 47 -5.48 0.55 -18.92
CA ILE A 47 -5.67 0.76 -20.37
C ILE A 47 -4.35 0.70 -21.15
N ASN A 48 -3.26 1.18 -20.55
CA ASN A 48 -1.94 1.16 -21.20
C ASN A 48 -1.26 -0.22 -21.12
N SER A 49 -1.76 -1.15 -20.30
CA SER A 49 -1.15 -2.48 -20.15
C SER A 49 -1.58 -3.48 -21.21
N ARG A 50 -2.53 -3.14 -22.04
CA ARG A 50 -3.18 -4.07 -22.96
C ARG A 50 -2.19 -4.82 -23.86
N ASP A 51 -1.23 -4.10 -24.43
CA ASP A 51 -0.24 -4.62 -25.38
C ASP A 51 1.16 -4.79 -24.76
N MET A 52 1.28 -4.68 -23.42
CA MET A 52 2.54 -4.89 -22.75
C MET A 52 2.86 -6.39 -22.65
N ALA A 53 4.07 -6.77 -23.07
CA ALA A 53 4.57 -8.13 -22.93
C ALA A 53 4.74 -8.53 -21.45
N VAL A 54 5.17 -7.56 -20.62
CA VAL A 54 5.26 -7.71 -19.15
C VAL A 54 4.16 -6.86 -18.57
N LYS A 55 3.22 -7.52 -17.90
CA LYS A 55 2.09 -6.82 -17.26
C LYS A 55 2.54 -6.08 -16.01
N PRO A 56 1.92 -4.92 -15.70
CA PRO A 56 2.09 -4.27 -14.42
C PRO A 56 1.73 -5.20 -13.27
N ARG A 57 2.36 -4.98 -12.10
CA ARG A 57 2.06 -5.75 -10.90
C ARG A 57 0.57 -5.68 -10.57
N ASP A 58 0.00 -6.83 -10.30
CA ASP A 58 -1.31 -6.94 -9.65
C ASP A 58 -1.15 -6.61 -8.15
N HIS A 59 -1.68 -5.47 -7.74
CA HIS A 59 -1.60 -5.02 -6.35
C HIS A 59 -2.64 -5.69 -5.46
N THR A 60 -3.56 -6.48 -6.02
CA THR A 60 -4.54 -7.27 -5.27
C THR A 60 -4.02 -8.67 -4.92
N ASP A 61 -2.90 -9.08 -5.53
CA ASP A 61 -2.25 -10.35 -5.22
C ASP A 61 -1.62 -10.32 -3.81
N SER A 62 -2.38 -10.80 -2.83
CA SER A 62 -1.96 -10.80 -1.43
C SER A 62 -0.66 -11.58 -1.19
N LYS A 63 -0.45 -12.69 -1.91
CA LYS A 63 0.77 -13.49 -1.76
C LYS A 63 1.98 -12.74 -2.30
N GLY A 64 1.94 -12.31 -3.55
CA GLY A 64 3.06 -11.62 -4.18
C GLY A 64 3.38 -10.30 -3.49
N MET A 65 2.35 -9.54 -3.08
CA MET A 65 2.53 -8.31 -2.32
C MET A 65 3.05 -8.58 -0.91
N GLY A 66 2.56 -9.63 -0.25
CA GLY A 66 3.04 -10.04 1.07
C GLY A 66 4.51 -10.47 1.08
N ASP A 67 4.98 -11.07 0.00
CA ASP A 67 6.39 -11.50 -0.15
C ASP A 67 7.34 -10.34 -0.50
N THR A 68 6.80 -9.18 -0.89
CA THR A 68 7.59 -8.01 -1.31
C THR A 68 7.76 -7.03 -0.15
N PRO A 69 9.00 -6.73 0.29
CA PRO A 69 9.26 -5.75 1.35
C PRO A 69 8.79 -4.33 0.98
N ASP A 70 8.40 -3.52 1.97
CA ASP A 70 7.99 -2.12 1.79
C ASP A 70 9.08 -1.30 1.13
N GLU A 71 10.34 -1.53 1.49
CA GLU A 71 11.49 -0.86 0.87
C GLU A 71 11.56 -1.12 -0.64
N THR A 72 11.24 -2.34 -1.07
CA THR A 72 11.22 -2.69 -2.50
C THR A 72 10.07 -1.99 -3.21
N LEU A 73 8.89 -1.92 -2.60
CA LEU A 73 7.75 -1.17 -3.13
C LEU A 73 8.09 0.33 -3.25
N PHE A 74 8.70 0.89 -2.22
CA PHE A 74 9.15 2.29 -2.20
C PHE A 74 10.16 2.57 -3.32
N LYS A 75 11.19 1.73 -3.46
CA LYS A 75 12.21 1.86 -4.50
C LYS A 75 11.62 1.74 -5.91
N ALA A 76 10.66 0.84 -6.12
CA ALA A 76 9.99 0.66 -7.39
C ALA A 76 9.20 1.91 -7.81
N ILE A 77 8.51 2.55 -6.87
CA ILE A 77 7.77 3.78 -7.15
C ILE A 77 8.74 4.94 -7.37
N LYS A 78 9.70 5.13 -6.48
CA LYS A 78 10.65 6.24 -6.54
C LYS A 78 11.52 6.18 -7.77
N GLY A 79 12.16 5.05 -8.02
CA GLY A 79 13.18 4.86 -9.06
C GLY A 79 12.68 4.18 -10.33
N GLY A 80 11.41 3.78 -10.38
CA GLY A 80 10.86 3.03 -11.49
C GLY A 80 11.21 1.55 -11.47
N GLY A 81 10.72 0.80 -12.45
CA GLY A 81 10.92 -0.64 -12.52
C GLY A 81 12.38 -1.07 -12.56
N LEU A 82 13.25 -0.32 -13.24
CA LEU A 82 14.68 -0.63 -13.33
C LEU A 82 15.37 -0.59 -11.96
N ALA A 83 14.94 0.25 -11.03
CA ALA A 83 15.51 0.33 -9.69
C ALA A 83 15.38 -0.96 -8.87
N VAL A 84 14.47 -1.85 -9.27
CA VAL A 84 14.19 -3.14 -8.62
C VAL A 84 14.36 -4.32 -9.59
N GLY A 85 15.07 -4.13 -10.70
CA GLY A 85 15.31 -5.18 -11.70
C GLY A 85 14.07 -5.63 -12.48
N LYS A 86 13.10 -4.72 -12.65
CA LYS A 86 11.84 -4.97 -13.35
C LYS A 86 11.76 -4.15 -14.65
N SER A 87 10.56 -4.05 -15.24
CA SER A 87 10.35 -3.42 -16.53
C SER A 87 10.67 -1.92 -16.51
N VAL A 88 11.38 -1.46 -17.56
CA VAL A 88 11.62 -0.03 -17.83
C VAL A 88 10.31 0.74 -18.08
N LEU A 89 9.23 0.06 -18.42
CA LEU A 89 7.93 0.69 -18.70
C LEU A 89 7.27 1.28 -17.45
N MET A 90 7.65 0.83 -16.25
CA MET A 90 7.28 1.53 -15.04
C MET A 90 8.21 2.73 -14.84
N PRO A 91 7.71 3.97 -14.97
CA PRO A 91 8.53 5.17 -14.84
C PRO A 91 8.91 5.42 -13.37
N LYS A 92 9.95 6.22 -13.18
CA LYS A 92 10.29 6.77 -11.87
C LYS A 92 9.37 7.95 -11.54
N TRP A 93 8.97 8.03 -10.28
CA TRP A 93 8.14 9.13 -9.78
C TRP A 93 8.90 10.12 -8.89
N GLU A 94 10.20 9.89 -8.70
CA GLU A 94 11.10 10.87 -8.08
C GLU A 94 11.01 12.21 -8.81
N GLY A 95 10.87 13.31 -8.04
CA GLY A 95 10.69 14.65 -8.59
C GLY A 95 9.24 15.02 -8.92
N VAL A 96 8.32 14.05 -9.00
CA VAL A 96 6.88 14.28 -9.13
C VAL A 96 6.19 14.05 -7.78
N LEU A 97 6.56 12.99 -7.07
CA LEU A 97 6.06 12.65 -5.76
C LEU A 97 7.18 12.80 -4.71
N SER A 98 6.84 13.32 -3.55
CA SER A 98 7.74 13.35 -2.39
C SER A 98 7.91 11.97 -1.79
N ASP A 99 8.95 11.78 -0.99
CA ASP A 99 9.18 10.52 -0.26
C ASP A 99 8.04 10.19 0.70
N GLU A 100 7.40 11.22 1.29
CA GLU A 100 6.22 11.04 2.12
C GLU A 100 5.03 10.53 1.31
N GLU A 101 4.77 11.09 0.14
CA GLU A 101 3.69 10.65 -0.75
C GLU A 101 3.92 9.22 -1.26
N ILE A 102 5.18 8.85 -1.54
CA ILE A 102 5.54 7.49 -1.92
C ILE A 102 5.33 6.52 -0.74
N THR A 103 5.69 6.92 0.47
CA THR A 103 5.44 6.13 1.68
C THR A 103 3.94 5.89 1.91
N GLU A 104 3.13 6.91 1.70
CA GLU A 104 1.66 6.77 1.75
C GLU A 104 1.11 5.84 0.66
N LEU A 105 1.70 5.87 -0.54
CA LEU A 105 1.35 4.92 -1.60
C LEU A 105 1.68 3.49 -1.20
N VAL A 106 2.83 3.24 -0.56
CA VAL A 106 3.16 1.89 -0.04
C VAL A 106 2.11 1.45 0.99
N THR A 107 1.72 2.33 1.91
CA THR A 107 0.64 2.06 2.87
C THR A 107 -0.67 1.72 2.15
N TYR A 108 -1.02 2.49 1.13
CA TYR A 108 -2.20 2.22 0.32
C TYR A 108 -2.15 0.84 -0.36
N LEU A 109 -1.00 0.46 -0.92
CA LEU A 109 -0.81 -0.85 -1.53
C LEU A 109 -1.00 -1.99 -0.52
N ARG A 110 -0.61 -1.80 0.75
CA ARG A 110 -0.89 -2.77 1.81
C ARG A 110 -2.39 -2.91 2.09
N VAL A 111 -3.13 -1.82 2.08
CA VAL A 111 -4.59 -1.86 2.22
C VAL A 111 -5.22 -2.61 1.03
N VAL A 112 -4.81 -2.28 -0.20
CA VAL A 112 -5.32 -2.92 -1.43
C VAL A 112 -5.06 -4.42 -1.43
N SER A 113 -3.85 -4.83 -1.09
CA SER A 113 -3.45 -6.25 -1.07
C SER A 113 -3.85 -6.99 0.20
N LYS A 114 -4.39 -6.28 1.21
CA LYS A 114 -4.72 -6.83 2.54
C LYS A 114 -3.51 -7.47 3.22
N THR A 115 -2.34 -6.86 3.07
CA THR A 115 -1.09 -7.32 3.66
C THR A 115 -0.58 -6.29 4.67
N SER A 116 0.24 -6.75 5.64
CA SER A 116 0.90 -5.89 6.61
C SER A 116 2.19 -5.30 6.05
N ALA A 117 2.66 -4.21 6.68
CA ALA A 117 3.99 -3.65 6.42
C ALA A 117 5.09 -4.71 6.67
N LYS A 118 6.17 -4.64 5.91
CA LYS A 118 7.28 -5.61 5.95
C LYS A 118 8.63 -4.92 5.90
#